data_42afc5b3bbc7d45485ca8670a7575230
#
_entry.id   42afc5b3bbc7d45485ca8670a7575230
#
_cell.length_a   1.000
_cell.length_b   1.000
_cell.length_c   1.000
_cell.angle_alpha   90.00
_cell.angle_beta   90.00
_cell.angle_gamma   90.00
#
_symmetry.space_group_name_H-M   'P 1'
#
loop_
_entity.id
_entity.type
_entity.pdbx_description
1 polymer ?
#
loop_
_entity_poly.entity_id
_entity_poly.type
_entity_poly.pdbx_seq_one_letter_code
_entity_poly.pdbx_strand_id
1 'polypeptide(L)'
;GIAGTLLIYGIVSVIAAVLFFVLVRERPATPPCPPEMEVRSLVMDGLRKIFRMRDFVLLLVIFFVGLGVFNAVTTWIEEILSPRGFTSDQAGIAGGLMIVGGILGALVIPTFSDRLRRRTPFIILALVGATVGLVGITFATSYWLLLVASILLGFFLLSAGPIGFQYAAEITYPTPEGTSNGLSILMGQISGIIFIIAMDSLKSPATGSMTPSLIGMIGLMVISLVLSFLLKEPASLLTQPASTTKAEA
;
A
#
# COMPACT_ATOMS: atom_id res chain seq x y z
N GLY A 1 -8.12 19.82 -23.16
CA GLY A 1 -6.64 19.81 -23.08
C GLY A 1 -6.15 19.78 -21.64
N ILE A 2 -4.89 19.49 -21.40
CA ILE A 2 -4.26 19.32 -20.06
C ILE A 2 -4.59 20.48 -19.12
N ALA A 3 -4.53 21.73 -19.62
CA ALA A 3 -4.87 22.92 -18.83
C ALA A 3 -6.30 22.90 -18.29
N GLY A 4 -7.28 22.46 -19.09
CA GLY A 4 -8.68 22.33 -18.65
C GLY A 4 -8.87 21.26 -17.57
N THR A 5 -8.18 20.14 -17.71
CA THR A 5 -8.19 19.05 -16.71
C THR A 5 -7.61 19.52 -15.38
N LEU A 6 -6.45 20.20 -15.41
CA LEU A 6 -5.81 20.74 -14.22
C LEU A 6 -6.68 21.81 -13.53
N LEU A 7 -7.37 22.64 -14.30
CA LEU A 7 -8.30 23.66 -13.78
C LEU A 7 -9.48 23.00 -13.04
N ILE A 8 -10.08 21.96 -13.63
CA ILE A 8 -11.19 21.22 -13.00
C ILE A 8 -10.72 20.58 -11.68
N TYR A 9 -9.57 19.90 -11.68
CA TYR A 9 -9.01 19.33 -10.44
C TYR A 9 -8.69 20.39 -9.41
N GLY A 10 -8.16 21.54 -9.83
CA GLY A 10 -7.92 22.67 -8.95
C GLY A 10 -9.19 23.19 -8.30
N ILE A 11 -10.25 23.39 -9.05
CA ILE A 11 -11.56 23.85 -8.53
C ILE A 11 -12.13 22.83 -7.54
N VAL A 12 -12.14 21.53 -7.89
CA VAL A 12 -12.63 20.46 -7.00
C VAL A 12 -11.82 20.43 -5.70
N SER A 13 -10.51 20.56 -5.78
CA SER A 13 -9.64 20.59 -4.59
C SER A 13 -9.91 21.79 -3.69
N VAL A 14 -10.11 22.98 -4.27
CA VAL A 14 -10.45 24.19 -3.50
C VAL A 14 -11.80 24.03 -2.82
N ILE A 15 -12.82 23.54 -3.55
CA ILE A 15 -14.15 23.28 -2.96
C ILE A 15 -14.04 22.29 -1.79
N ALA A 16 -13.31 21.17 -1.97
CA ALA A 16 -13.09 20.18 -0.92
C ALA A 16 -12.38 20.79 0.30
N ALA A 17 -11.35 21.60 0.09
CA ALA A 17 -10.64 22.29 1.15
C ALA A 17 -11.52 23.28 1.93
N VAL A 18 -12.35 24.06 1.24
CA VAL A 18 -13.30 25.00 1.87
C VAL A 18 -14.35 24.23 2.68
N LEU A 19 -14.93 23.15 2.10
CA LEU A 19 -15.89 22.30 2.82
C LEU A 19 -15.26 21.67 4.07
N PHE A 20 -14.04 21.16 3.95
CA PHE A 20 -13.31 20.63 5.09
C PHE A 20 -13.11 21.68 6.18
N PHE A 21 -12.63 22.88 5.83
CA PHE A 21 -12.37 23.95 6.78
C PHE A 21 -13.66 24.43 7.50
N VAL A 22 -14.80 24.45 6.79
CA VAL A 22 -16.09 24.91 7.35
C VAL A 22 -16.76 23.83 8.20
N LEU A 23 -16.69 22.56 7.79
CA LEU A 23 -17.46 21.47 8.39
C LEU A 23 -16.70 20.70 9.46
N VAL A 24 -15.36 20.65 9.38
CA VAL A 24 -14.56 19.83 10.32
C VAL A 24 -14.28 20.62 11.60
N ARG A 25 -14.53 19.97 12.72
CA ARG A 25 -14.22 20.46 14.06
C ARG A 25 -13.07 19.64 14.63
N GLU A 26 -12.11 20.32 15.26
CA GLU A 26 -10.94 19.69 15.89
C GLU A 26 -11.31 18.75 17.05
N ARG A 27 -12.44 19.05 17.73
CA ARG A 27 -12.98 18.21 18.82
C ARG A 27 -14.43 17.87 18.52
N PRO A 28 -14.77 16.58 18.33
CA PRO A 28 -16.16 16.17 18.20
C PRO A 28 -16.94 16.42 19.50
N ALA A 29 -18.23 16.68 19.37
CA ALA A 29 -19.11 16.94 20.52
C ALA A 29 -19.17 15.75 21.51
N THR A 30 -19.06 14.53 20.98
CA THR A 30 -18.90 13.28 21.73
C THR A 30 -17.48 12.75 21.56
N PRO A 31 -16.67 12.72 22.65
CA PRO A 31 -15.33 12.15 22.59
C PRO A 31 -15.39 10.65 22.21
N PRO A 32 -14.47 10.13 21.38
CA PRO A 32 -14.46 8.72 20.98
C PRO A 32 -14.08 7.76 22.11
N CYS A 33 -13.50 8.28 23.20
CA CYS A 33 -13.15 7.49 24.39
C CYS A 33 -13.30 8.34 25.66
N PRO A 34 -13.47 7.71 26.84
CA PRO A 34 -13.43 8.41 28.14
C PRO A 34 -12.09 9.14 28.32
N PRO A 35 -12.07 10.30 29.00
CA PRO A 35 -10.86 11.10 29.22
C PRO A 35 -9.71 10.33 29.89
N GLU A 36 -10.04 9.31 30.68
CA GLU A 36 -9.07 8.45 31.38
C GLU A 36 -8.35 7.45 30.44
N MET A 37 -8.90 7.18 29.26
CA MET A 37 -8.31 6.33 28.23
C MET A 37 -7.55 7.12 27.17
N GLU A 38 -7.50 8.45 27.24
CA GLU A 38 -6.72 9.30 26.35
C GLU A 38 -5.23 9.18 26.66
N VAL A 39 -4.58 8.15 26.13
CA VAL A 39 -3.13 7.94 26.30
C VAL A 39 -2.40 8.94 25.37
N ARG A 40 -2.05 10.09 25.91
CA ARG A 40 -1.11 11.03 25.26
C ARG A 40 0.31 10.51 25.41
N SER A 41 0.71 9.56 24.61
CA SER A 41 2.14 9.30 24.48
C SER A 41 2.77 10.48 23.74
N LEU A 42 3.83 11.08 24.31
CA LEU A 42 4.62 12.06 23.62
C LEU A 42 5.10 11.42 22.29
N VAL A 43 4.83 12.06 21.17
CA VAL A 43 5.12 11.54 19.82
C VAL A 43 6.58 11.04 19.72
N MET A 44 7.52 11.74 20.33
CA MET A 44 8.95 11.41 20.28
C MET A 44 9.28 10.11 21.05
N ASP A 45 8.68 9.90 22.22
CA ASP A 45 8.90 8.67 23.00
C ASP A 45 8.23 7.47 22.34
N GLY A 46 7.06 7.69 21.74
CA GLY A 46 6.38 6.72 20.89
C GLY A 46 7.24 6.28 19.73
N LEU A 47 7.80 7.22 18.96
CA LEU A 47 8.71 6.96 17.84
C LEU A 47 9.91 6.12 18.26
N ARG A 48 10.61 6.50 19.32
CA ARG A 48 11.79 5.77 19.80
C ARG A 48 11.45 4.33 20.21
N LYS A 49 10.26 4.11 20.76
CA LYS A 49 9.77 2.79 21.17
C LYS A 49 9.48 1.90 19.95
N ILE A 50 8.73 2.42 18.98
CA ILE A 50 8.29 1.62 17.81
C ILE A 50 9.45 1.23 16.90
N PHE A 51 10.49 2.06 16.74
CA PHE A 51 11.71 1.70 16.00
C PHE A 51 12.55 0.58 16.66
N ARG A 52 12.30 0.27 17.94
CA ARG A 52 12.92 -0.89 18.62
C ARG A 52 12.12 -2.17 18.46
N MET A 53 10.89 -2.07 17.95
CA MET A 53 10.04 -3.24 17.76
C MET A 53 10.38 -3.89 16.42
N ARG A 54 10.91 -5.12 16.48
CA ARG A 54 11.34 -5.89 15.31
C ARG A 54 10.24 -6.01 14.25
N ASP A 55 9.03 -6.36 14.67
CA ASP A 55 7.91 -6.61 13.75
C ASP A 55 7.47 -5.32 13.06
N PHE A 56 7.56 -4.16 13.75
CA PHE A 56 7.28 -2.87 13.13
C PHE A 56 8.35 -2.47 12.10
N VAL A 57 9.63 -2.70 12.41
CA VAL A 57 10.72 -2.43 11.45
C VAL A 57 10.59 -3.32 10.22
N LEU A 58 10.26 -4.61 10.39
CA LEU A 58 10.00 -5.51 9.26
C LEU A 58 8.83 -5.01 8.40
N LEU A 59 7.76 -4.56 9.04
CA LEU A 59 6.61 -3.98 8.35
C LEU A 59 7.00 -2.71 7.57
N LEU A 60 7.81 -1.82 8.14
CA LEU A 60 8.31 -0.63 7.44
C LEU A 60 9.11 -0.99 6.18
N VAL A 61 9.93 -2.04 6.22
CA VAL A 61 10.65 -2.54 5.03
C VAL A 61 9.68 -3.08 3.99
N ILE A 62 8.64 -3.80 4.40
CA ILE A 62 7.60 -4.30 3.49
C ILE A 62 6.85 -3.14 2.84
N PHE A 63 6.48 -2.11 3.60
CA PHE A 63 5.84 -0.90 3.06
C PHE A 63 6.78 -0.13 2.12
N PHE A 64 8.06 -0.02 2.48
CA PHE A 64 9.08 0.60 1.63
C PHE A 64 9.13 -0.08 0.27
N VAL A 65 9.21 -1.40 0.22
CA VAL A 65 9.28 -2.12 -1.05
C VAL A 65 7.92 -2.10 -1.76
N GLY A 66 6.83 -2.46 -1.08
CA GLY A 66 5.50 -2.59 -1.69
C GLY A 66 5.00 -1.29 -2.31
N LEU A 67 4.96 -0.19 -1.53
CA LEU A 67 4.51 1.11 -2.02
C LEU A 67 5.48 1.70 -3.04
N GLY A 68 6.79 1.50 -2.85
CA GLY A 68 7.79 1.93 -3.82
C GLY A 68 7.63 1.27 -5.19
N VAL A 69 7.40 -0.03 -5.21
CA VAL A 69 7.12 -0.79 -6.46
C VAL A 69 5.84 -0.29 -7.11
N PHE A 70 4.77 -0.09 -6.32
CA PHE A 70 3.50 0.44 -6.84
C PHE A 70 3.70 1.81 -7.49
N ASN A 71 4.32 2.75 -6.78
CA ASN A 71 4.57 4.10 -7.28
C ASN A 71 5.45 4.10 -8.55
N ALA A 72 6.49 3.28 -8.57
CA ALA A 72 7.39 3.20 -9.72
C ALA A 72 6.72 2.57 -10.94
N VAL A 73 6.00 1.45 -10.78
CA VAL A 73 5.31 0.78 -11.89
C VAL A 73 4.19 1.66 -12.44
N THR A 74 3.39 2.32 -11.59
CA THR A 74 2.33 3.23 -12.05
C THR A 74 2.88 4.44 -12.78
N THR A 75 4.00 4.99 -12.32
CA THR A 75 4.63 6.16 -12.95
C THR A 75 5.19 5.82 -14.33
N TRP A 76 5.84 4.68 -14.46
CA TRP A 76 6.54 4.27 -15.67
C TRP A 76 5.78 3.25 -16.53
N ILE A 77 4.48 3.05 -16.33
CA ILE A 77 3.73 2.00 -17.02
C ILE A 77 3.81 2.10 -18.54
N GLU A 78 3.79 3.29 -19.11
CA GLU A 78 3.89 3.52 -20.54
C GLU A 78 5.29 3.18 -21.06
N GLU A 79 6.34 3.66 -20.39
CA GLU A 79 7.73 3.38 -20.77
C GLU A 79 8.13 1.93 -20.53
N ILE A 80 7.51 1.23 -19.60
CA ILE A 80 7.68 -0.21 -19.39
C ILE A 80 7.13 -0.98 -20.60
N LEU A 81 6.02 -0.54 -21.16
CA LEU A 81 5.25 -1.28 -22.16
C LEU A 81 5.59 -0.88 -23.60
N SER A 82 5.94 0.37 -23.84
CA SER A 82 6.26 0.91 -25.17
C SER A 82 7.35 0.12 -25.91
N PRO A 83 8.50 -0.28 -25.31
CA PRO A 83 9.54 -1.06 -25.98
C PRO A 83 9.08 -2.46 -26.40
N ARG A 84 7.93 -2.92 -25.88
CA ARG A 84 7.33 -4.24 -26.21
C ARG A 84 6.25 -4.15 -27.27
N GLY A 85 6.05 -2.96 -27.87
CA GLY A 85 5.06 -2.73 -28.92
C GLY A 85 3.64 -2.48 -28.46
N PHE A 86 3.40 -2.24 -27.16
CA PHE A 86 2.10 -1.81 -26.66
C PHE A 86 1.91 -0.32 -26.89
N THR A 87 0.68 0.08 -27.25
CA THR A 87 0.34 1.49 -27.45
C THR A 87 0.11 2.22 -26.11
N SER A 88 0.18 3.57 -26.11
CA SER A 88 -0.12 4.39 -24.93
C SER A 88 -1.53 4.14 -24.40
N ASP A 89 -2.52 3.91 -25.28
CA ASP A 89 -3.89 3.57 -24.87
C ASP A 89 -3.93 2.23 -24.11
N GLN A 90 -3.20 1.24 -24.62
CA GLN A 90 -3.09 -0.07 -23.95
C GLN A 90 -2.40 0.02 -22.60
N ALA A 91 -1.36 0.83 -22.49
CA ALA A 91 -0.68 1.11 -21.23
C ALA A 91 -1.60 1.84 -20.24
N GLY A 92 -2.37 2.82 -20.72
CA GLY A 92 -3.36 3.53 -19.92
C GLY A 92 -4.46 2.61 -19.37
N ILE A 93 -4.96 1.69 -20.19
CA ILE A 93 -5.95 0.68 -19.76
C ILE A 93 -5.35 -0.27 -18.71
N ALA A 94 -4.12 -0.73 -18.94
CA ALA A 94 -3.42 -1.60 -17.98
C ALA A 94 -3.23 -0.91 -16.62
N GLY A 95 -2.78 0.35 -16.62
CA GLY A 95 -2.65 1.17 -15.41
C GLY A 95 -3.99 1.43 -14.72
N GLY A 96 -5.03 1.73 -15.49
CA GLY A 96 -6.40 1.91 -14.99
C GLY A 96 -6.94 0.64 -14.33
N LEU A 97 -6.77 -0.52 -14.95
CA LEU A 97 -7.18 -1.80 -14.40
C LEU A 97 -6.38 -2.20 -13.15
N MET A 98 -5.10 -1.81 -13.07
CA MET A 98 -4.31 -2.00 -11.86
C MET A 98 -4.90 -1.21 -10.68
N ILE A 99 -5.34 0.04 -10.89
CA ILE A 99 -5.99 0.85 -9.85
C ILE A 99 -7.35 0.25 -9.46
N VAL A 100 -8.19 -0.11 -10.43
CA VAL A 100 -9.50 -0.72 -10.19
C VAL A 100 -9.35 -2.05 -9.44
N GLY A 101 -8.44 -2.91 -9.90
CA GLY A 101 -8.10 -4.15 -9.20
C GLY A 101 -7.66 -3.89 -7.76
N GLY A 102 -6.85 -2.84 -7.56
CA GLY A 102 -6.38 -2.42 -6.24
C GLY A 102 -7.49 -1.98 -5.29
N ILE A 103 -8.44 -1.20 -5.77
CA ILE A 103 -9.62 -0.80 -4.99
C ILE A 103 -10.42 -2.04 -4.56
N LEU A 104 -10.67 -2.96 -5.49
CA LEU A 104 -11.37 -4.21 -5.17
C LEU A 104 -10.58 -5.06 -4.16
N GLY A 105 -9.28 -5.18 -4.33
CA GLY A 105 -8.40 -5.89 -3.39
C GLY A 105 -8.42 -5.30 -1.99
N ALA A 106 -8.35 -3.96 -1.89
CA ALA A 106 -8.38 -3.23 -0.63
C ALA A 106 -9.72 -3.35 0.12
N LEU A 107 -10.81 -3.67 -0.58
CA LEU A 107 -12.12 -3.94 0.03
C LEU A 107 -12.27 -5.41 0.43
N VAL A 108 -11.82 -6.33 -0.42
CA VAL A 108 -12.09 -7.76 -0.26
C VAL A 108 -11.16 -8.41 0.76
N ILE A 109 -9.84 -8.33 0.56
CA ILE A 109 -8.87 -9.08 1.39
C ILE A 109 -8.86 -8.63 2.85
N PRO A 110 -8.87 -7.32 3.19
CA PRO A 110 -8.95 -6.87 4.57
C PRO A 110 -10.20 -7.36 5.29
N THR A 111 -11.36 -7.42 4.61
CA THR A 111 -12.59 -7.94 5.19
C THR A 111 -12.44 -9.40 5.64
N PHE A 112 -11.74 -10.24 4.87
CA PHE A 112 -11.44 -11.62 5.28
C PHE A 112 -10.42 -11.67 6.42
N SER A 113 -9.40 -10.82 6.39
CA SER A 113 -8.42 -10.67 7.46
C SER A 113 -9.09 -10.31 8.79
N ASP A 114 -10.06 -9.39 8.76
CA ASP A 114 -10.82 -8.98 9.94
C ASP A 114 -11.72 -10.09 10.48
N ARG A 115 -12.44 -10.78 9.59
CA ARG A 115 -13.32 -11.91 9.96
C ARG A 115 -12.55 -13.07 10.59
N LEU A 116 -11.38 -13.38 10.04
CA LEU A 116 -10.53 -14.46 10.53
C LEU A 116 -9.61 -14.04 11.67
N ARG A 117 -9.58 -12.74 11.99
CA ARG A 117 -8.73 -12.15 13.03
C ARG A 117 -7.25 -12.53 12.86
N ARG A 118 -6.78 -12.55 11.61
CA ARG A 118 -5.39 -12.86 11.27
C ARG A 118 -4.86 -11.80 10.31
N ARG A 119 -3.67 -11.29 10.56
CA ARG A 119 -3.03 -10.26 9.72
C ARG A 119 -1.91 -10.84 8.85
N THR A 120 -1.00 -11.55 9.49
CA THR A 120 0.23 -12.06 8.84
C THR A 120 -0.04 -12.95 7.62
N PRO A 121 -0.96 -13.94 7.63
CA PRO A 121 -1.23 -14.75 6.45
C PRO A 121 -1.75 -13.94 5.26
N PHE A 122 -2.53 -12.88 5.53
CA PHE A 122 -3.07 -12.03 4.48
C PHE A 122 -2.04 -11.06 3.91
N ILE A 123 -1.08 -10.58 4.73
CA ILE A 123 0.10 -9.83 4.25
C ILE A 123 0.95 -10.73 3.33
N ILE A 124 1.19 -11.98 3.74
CA ILE A 124 1.93 -12.97 2.92
C ILE A 124 1.19 -13.23 1.61
N LEU A 125 -0.11 -13.49 1.65
CA LEU A 125 -0.95 -13.70 0.46
C LEU A 125 -0.88 -12.51 -0.49
N ALA A 126 -0.97 -11.30 0.04
CA ALA A 126 -0.87 -10.06 -0.74
C ALA A 126 0.50 -9.92 -1.41
N LEU A 127 1.59 -10.22 -0.71
CA LEU A 127 2.94 -10.16 -1.28
C LEU A 127 3.18 -11.25 -2.34
N VAL A 128 2.66 -12.47 -2.15
CA VAL A 128 2.72 -13.53 -3.16
C VAL A 128 2.00 -13.11 -4.42
N GLY A 129 0.73 -12.70 -4.31
CA GLY A 129 -0.07 -12.29 -5.45
C GLY A 129 0.49 -11.07 -6.17
N ALA A 130 0.99 -10.08 -5.43
CA ALA A 130 1.64 -8.91 -5.99
C ALA A 130 2.95 -9.27 -6.73
N THR A 131 3.75 -10.18 -6.18
CA THR A 131 4.97 -10.66 -6.84
C THR A 131 4.64 -11.37 -8.15
N VAL A 132 3.62 -12.24 -8.17
CA VAL A 132 3.13 -12.91 -9.39
C VAL A 132 2.64 -11.88 -10.41
N GLY A 133 1.86 -10.88 -9.98
CA GLY A 133 1.41 -9.77 -10.83
C GLY A 133 2.57 -8.99 -11.44
N LEU A 134 3.59 -8.66 -10.64
CA LEU A 134 4.78 -7.94 -11.11
C LEU A 134 5.60 -8.77 -12.12
N VAL A 135 5.77 -10.07 -11.87
CA VAL A 135 6.40 -11.01 -12.83
C VAL A 135 5.58 -11.03 -14.12
N GLY A 136 4.24 -11.11 -14.02
CA GLY A 136 3.35 -11.07 -15.17
C GLY A 136 3.53 -9.79 -15.99
N ILE A 137 3.52 -8.60 -15.37
CA ILE A 137 3.77 -7.33 -16.07
C ILE A 137 5.17 -7.32 -16.70
N THR A 138 6.18 -7.86 -16.00
CA THR A 138 7.57 -7.88 -16.49
C THR A 138 7.74 -8.71 -17.74
N PHE A 139 7.05 -9.84 -17.85
CA PHE A 139 7.26 -10.82 -18.93
C PHE A 139 6.05 -11.03 -19.85
N ALA A 140 4.98 -10.23 -19.70
CA ALA A 140 3.81 -10.33 -20.57
C ALA A 140 4.18 -10.12 -22.04
N THR A 141 3.84 -11.11 -22.89
CA THR A 141 4.00 -11.06 -24.35
C THR A 141 2.69 -10.78 -25.06
N SER A 142 1.55 -11.06 -24.41
CA SER A 142 0.23 -10.80 -24.96
C SER A 142 -0.50 -9.72 -24.13
N TYR A 143 -1.37 -8.96 -24.81
CA TYR A 143 -2.14 -7.92 -24.16
C TYR A 143 -3.06 -8.46 -23.04
N TRP A 144 -3.69 -9.61 -23.26
CA TRP A 144 -4.54 -10.22 -22.24
C TRP A 144 -3.78 -10.62 -20.98
N LEU A 145 -2.59 -11.18 -21.14
CA LEU A 145 -1.74 -11.53 -20.00
C LEU A 145 -1.32 -10.27 -19.24
N LEU A 146 -1.02 -9.19 -19.95
CA LEU A 146 -0.71 -7.90 -19.35
C LEU A 146 -1.87 -7.36 -18.51
N LEU A 147 -3.11 -7.38 -19.04
CA LEU A 147 -4.29 -6.91 -18.30
C LEU A 147 -4.53 -7.73 -17.03
N VAL A 148 -4.46 -9.06 -17.13
CA VAL A 148 -4.61 -9.95 -15.96
C VAL A 148 -3.52 -9.67 -14.92
N ALA A 149 -2.26 -9.56 -15.35
CA ALA A 149 -1.14 -9.26 -14.48
C ALA A 149 -1.27 -7.89 -13.78
N SER A 150 -1.77 -6.89 -14.51
CA SER A 150 -2.03 -5.55 -13.96
C SER A 150 -3.11 -5.58 -12.87
N ILE A 151 -4.23 -6.26 -13.14
CA ILE A 151 -5.28 -6.46 -12.13
C ILE A 151 -4.73 -7.18 -10.90
N LEU A 152 -3.97 -8.26 -11.10
CA LEU A 152 -3.39 -9.04 -10.00
C LEU A 152 -2.42 -8.19 -9.16
N LEU A 153 -1.51 -7.46 -9.81
CA LEU A 153 -0.58 -6.59 -9.10
C LEU A 153 -1.33 -5.57 -8.25
N GLY A 154 -2.29 -4.87 -8.84
CA GLY A 154 -3.09 -3.88 -8.13
C GLY A 154 -3.88 -4.49 -6.98
N PHE A 155 -4.64 -5.56 -7.27
CA PHE A 155 -5.52 -6.23 -6.32
C PHE A 155 -4.77 -6.67 -5.06
N PHE A 156 -3.65 -7.35 -5.22
CA PHE A 156 -2.90 -7.85 -4.09
C PHE A 156 -2.07 -6.77 -3.40
N LEU A 157 -1.42 -5.90 -4.16
CA LEU A 157 -0.51 -4.90 -3.57
C LEU A 157 -1.26 -3.84 -2.76
N LEU A 158 -2.39 -3.32 -3.27
CA LEU A 158 -3.17 -2.34 -2.53
C LEU A 158 -3.94 -2.97 -1.35
N SER A 159 -4.25 -4.26 -1.42
CA SER A 159 -4.89 -4.94 -0.28
C SER A 159 -3.96 -5.03 0.95
N ALA A 160 -2.65 -5.07 0.74
CA ALA A 160 -1.66 -5.08 1.82
C ALA A 160 -1.69 -3.79 2.66
N GLY A 161 -2.08 -2.66 2.07
CA GLY A 161 -2.12 -1.36 2.75
C GLY A 161 -3.00 -1.35 4.00
N PRO A 162 -4.32 -1.51 3.88
CA PRO A 162 -5.23 -1.52 5.03
C PRO A 162 -4.88 -2.58 6.07
N ILE A 163 -4.47 -3.80 5.63
CA ILE A 163 -4.06 -4.87 6.54
C ILE A 163 -2.80 -4.47 7.31
N GLY A 164 -1.82 -3.90 6.62
CA GLY A 164 -0.57 -3.45 7.21
C GLY A 164 -0.75 -2.27 8.17
N PHE A 165 -1.64 -1.32 7.86
CA PHE A 165 -1.99 -0.21 8.75
C PHE A 165 -2.66 -0.71 10.02
N GLN A 166 -3.59 -1.65 9.90
CA GLN A 166 -4.23 -2.26 11.06
C GLN A 166 -3.22 -3.06 11.90
N TYR A 167 -2.36 -3.85 11.24
CA TYR A 167 -1.28 -4.57 11.90
C TYR A 167 -0.34 -3.61 12.64
N ALA A 168 0.07 -2.50 12.00
CA ALA A 168 0.91 -1.47 12.61
C ALA A 168 0.26 -0.92 13.89
N ALA A 169 -1.02 -0.53 13.82
CA ALA A 169 -1.76 -0.02 14.97
C ALA A 169 -1.83 -1.03 16.12
N GLU A 170 -2.13 -2.29 15.80
CA GLU A 170 -2.26 -3.38 16.78
C GLU A 170 -0.95 -3.69 17.52
N ILE A 171 0.20 -3.73 16.80
CA ILE A 171 1.49 -4.05 17.42
C ILE A 171 2.14 -2.86 18.14
N THR A 172 1.82 -1.63 17.73
CA THR A 172 2.46 -0.43 18.31
C THR A 172 1.68 0.18 19.47
N TYR A 173 0.51 -0.36 19.80
CA TYR A 173 -0.28 0.14 20.94
C TYR A 173 0.59 0.26 22.21
N PRO A 174 0.48 1.35 23.01
CA PRO A 174 -0.45 2.49 22.95
C PRO A 174 0.04 3.71 22.12
N THR A 175 0.96 3.53 21.19
CA THR A 175 1.39 4.63 20.31
C THR A 175 0.22 5.06 19.41
N PRO A 176 0.00 6.35 19.16
CA PRO A 176 -1.07 6.81 18.29
C PRO A 176 -0.97 6.20 16.88
N GLU A 177 -2.09 5.68 16.37
CA GLU A 177 -2.17 5.04 15.04
C GLU A 177 -1.68 5.97 13.93
N GLY A 178 -1.97 7.27 14.02
CA GLY A 178 -1.48 8.26 13.06
C GLY A 178 0.05 8.31 12.97
N THR A 179 0.76 8.00 14.06
CA THR A 179 2.22 7.96 14.07
C THR A 179 2.76 6.72 13.36
N SER A 180 2.25 5.54 13.68
CA SER A 180 2.70 4.28 13.06
C SER A 180 2.33 4.20 11.58
N ASN A 181 1.09 4.57 11.24
CA ASN A 181 0.61 4.58 9.86
C ASN A 181 1.28 5.67 9.03
N GLY A 182 1.48 6.86 9.62
CA GLY A 182 2.22 7.96 8.98
C GLY A 182 3.66 7.57 8.62
N LEU A 183 4.36 6.84 9.50
CA LEU A 183 5.70 6.32 9.19
C LEU A 183 5.67 5.29 8.06
N SER A 184 4.67 4.40 8.05
CA SER A 184 4.52 3.39 7.00
C SER A 184 4.31 4.06 5.63
N ILE A 185 3.46 5.10 5.57
CA ILE A 185 3.24 5.88 4.34
C ILE A 185 4.52 6.63 3.95
N LEU A 186 5.21 7.26 4.91
CA LEU A 186 6.46 7.99 4.66
C LEU A 186 7.52 7.09 4.02
N MET A 187 7.68 5.85 4.51
CA MET A 187 8.58 4.86 3.90
C MET A 187 8.21 4.59 2.44
N GLY A 188 6.92 4.47 2.13
CA GLY A 188 6.43 4.31 0.77
C GLY A 188 6.69 5.51 -0.13
N GLN A 189 6.58 6.73 0.37
CA GLN A 189 6.90 7.95 -0.41
C GLN A 189 8.39 8.07 -0.69
N ILE A 190 9.23 7.82 0.31
CA ILE A 190 10.70 7.83 0.13
C ILE A 190 11.12 6.78 -0.90
N SER A 191 10.61 5.54 -0.77
CA SER A 191 10.92 4.46 -1.71
C SER A 191 10.40 4.74 -3.12
N GLY A 192 9.22 5.36 -3.23
CA GLY A 192 8.65 5.77 -4.51
C GLY A 192 9.62 6.67 -5.27
N ILE A 193 10.13 7.71 -4.62
CA ILE A 193 11.13 8.62 -5.22
C ILE A 193 12.38 7.84 -5.65
N ILE A 194 12.92 7.00 -4.75
CA ILE A 194 14.15 6.23 -5.03
C ILE A 194 13.92 5.28 -6.20
N PHE A 195 12.82 4.54 -6.24
CA PHE A 195 12.56 3.54 -7.27
C PHE A 195 12.23 4.15 -8.62
N ILE A 196 11.50 5.29 -8.65
CA ILE A 196 11.24 6.03 -9.89
C ILE A 196 12.55 6.50 -10.52
N ILE A 197 13.45 7.10 -9.74
CA ILE A 197 14.77 7.54 -10.23
C ILE A 197 15.66 6.35 -10.62
N ALA A 198 15.65 5.28 -9.80
CA ALA A 198 16.44 4.08 -10.08
C ALA A 198 15.98 3.39 -11.37
N MET A 199 14.68 3.35 -11.66
CA MET A 199 14.16 2.77 -12.90
C MET A 199 14.65 3.50 -14.14
N ASP A 200 14.66 4.83 -14.10
CA ASP A 200 15.17 5.63 -15.22
C ASP A 200 16.67 5.44 -15.40
N SER A 201 17.43 5.45 -14.31
CA SER A 201 18.90 5.28 -14.33
C SER A 201 19.34 3.90 -14.81
N LEU A 202 18.54 2.87 -14.59
CA LEU A 202 18.83 1.47 -14.98
C LEU A 202 18.17 1.08 -16.31
N LYS A 203 17.56 2.03 -17.00
CA LYS A 203 17.00 1.83 -18.35
C LYS A 203 18.09 1.39 -19.32
N SER A 204 17.83 0.34 -20.09
CA SER A 204 18.80 -0.16 -21.09
C SER A 204 19.06 0.90 -22.16
N PRO A 205 20.30 1.38 -22.34
CA PRO A 205 20.60 2.40 -23.35
C PRO A 205 20.34 1.94 -24.77
N ALA A 206 20.47 0.63 -25.03
CA ALA A 206 20.34 0.06 -26.36
C ALA A 206 18.89 -0.17 -26.79
N THR A 207 18.01 -0.53 -25.86
CA THR A 207 16.62 -0.94 -26.15
C THR A 207 15.57 -0.04 -25.54
N GLY A 208 15.95 0.87 -24.67
CA GLY A 208 15.01 1.66 -23.86
C GLY A 208 14.21 0.83 -22.85
N SER A 209 14.51 -0.47 -22.71
CA SER A 209 13.76 -1.38 -21.85
C SER A 209 14.05 -1.17 -20.36
N MET A 210 13.01 -1.17 -19.54
CA MET A 210 13.08 -1.13 -18.07
C MET A 210 13.05 -2.53 -17.42
N THR A 211 13.17 -3.59 -18.22
CA THR A 211 13.17 -4.98 -17.73
C THR A 211 14.21 -5.24 -16.64
N PRO A 212 15.47 -4.72 -16.73
CA PRO A 212 16.45 -4.92 -15.66
C PRO A 212 16.00 -4.35 -14.32
N SER A 213 15.39 -3.16 -14.31
CA SER A 213 14.85 -2.51 -13.12
C SER A 213 13.68 -3.30 -12.51
N LEU A 214 12.79 -3.82 -13.37
CA LEU A 214 11.67 -4.65 -12.94
C LEU A 214 12.13 -5.96 -12.32
N ILE A 215 13.18 -6.61 -12.88
CA ILE A 215 13.79 -7.80 -12.28
C ILE A 215 14.36 -7.48 -10.88
N GLY A 216 15.03 -6.34 -10.74
CA GLY A 216 15.48 -5.87 -9.42
C GLY A 216 14.34 -5.70 -8.43
N MET A 217 13.21 -5.11 -8.87
CA MET A 217 12.01 -4.96 -8.03
C MET A 217 11.35 -6.30 -7.68
N ILE A 218 11.34 -7.26 -8.59
CA ILE A 218 10.88 -8.63 -8.30
C ILE A 218 11.76 -9.22 -7.19
N GLY A 219 13.09 -9.06 -7.27
CA GLY A 219 14.00 -9.49 -6.21
C GLY A 219 13.68 -8.87 -4.85
N LEU A 220 13.42 -7.56 -4.81
CA LEU A 220 13.01 -6.87 -3.58
C LEU A 220 11.65 -7.36 -3.06
N MET A 221 10.68 -7.63 -3.94
CA MET A 221 9.38 -8.21 -3.56
C MET A 221 9.55 -9.61 -2.96
N VAL A 222 10.41 -10.44 -3.53
CA VAL A 222 10.74 -11.78 -2.98
C VAL A 222 11.40 -11.64 -1.60
N ILE A 223 12.34 -10.70 -1.42
CA ILE A 223 12.94 -10.43 -0.11
C ILE A 223 11.86 -10.00 0.88
N SER A 224 10.96 -9.08 0.51
CA SER A 224 9.84 -8.65 1.36
C SER A 224 8.91 -9.82 1.72
N LEU A 225 8.65 -10.72 0.77
CA LEU A 225 7.89 -11.94 1.01
C LEU A 225 8.58 -12.84 2.04
N VAL A 226 9.88 -13.06 1.92
CA VAL A 226 10.65 -13.84 2.91
C VAL A 226 10.62 -13.16 4.28
N LEU A 227 10.79 -11.84 4.34
CA LEU A 227 10.71 -11.09 5.59
C LEU A 227 9.32 -11.16 6.23
N SER A 228 8.25 -11.23 5.44
CA SER A 228 6.88 -11.34 5.96
C SER A 228 6.61 -12.62 6.74
N PHE A 229 7.31 -13.72 6.45
CA PHE A 229 7.23 -14.95 7.25
C PHE A 229 7.83 -14.79 8.67
N LEU A 230 8.61 -13.75 8.90
CA LEU A 230 9.17 -13.43 10.21
C LEU A 230 8.26 -12.58 11.07
N LEU A 231 7.15 -12.04 10.51
CA LEU A 231 6.14 -11.29 11.25
C LEU A 231 5.35 -12.22 12.18
N LYS A 232 5.07 -11.72 13.38
CA LYS A 232 4.25 -12.45 14.37
C LYS A 232 2.84 -11.88 14.40
N GLU A 233 1.85 -12.74 14.61
CA GLU A 233 0.48 -12.25 14.82
C GLU A 233 0.40 -11.37 16.07
N PRO A 234 -0.39 -10.27 16.02
CA PRO A 234 -0.59 -9.40 17.17
C PRO A 234 -1.22 -10.15 18.33
N ALA A 235 -0.66 -9.99 19.53
CA ALA A 235 -1.14 -10.67 20.75
C ALA A 235 -2.60 -10.28 21.10
N SER A 236 -3.02 -9.06 20.74
CA SER A 236 -4.39 -8.57 20.93
C SER A 236 -5.45 -9.42 20.24
N LEU A 237 -5.11 -10.04 19.10
CA LEU A 237 -6.02 -10.90 18.35
C LEU A 237 -6.12 -12.31 18.95
N LEU A 238 -5.08 -12.76 19.66
CA LEU A 238 -5.01 -14.11 20.24
C LEU A 238 -5.74 -14.21 21.58
N THR A 239 -5.95 -13.09 22.27
CA THR A 239 -6.52 -13.07 23.65
C THR A 239 -8.02 -12.80 23.72
N GLN A 240 -8.69 -12.38 22.64
CA GLN A 240 -10.13 -12.18 22.65
C GLN A 240 -10.87 -13.47 22.22
N PRO A 241 -11.69 -14.09 23.10
CA PRO A 241 -12.53 -15.23 22.70
C PRO A 241 -13.55 -14.80 21.63
N ALA A 242 -13.83 -15.71 20.69
CA ALA A 242 -14.73 -15.51 19.54
C ALA A 242 -16.24 -15.43 19.92
N SER A 243 -16.58 -14.83 21.03
CA SER A 243 -17.95 -14.80 21.55
C SER A 243 -18.33 -13.49 22.18
N THR A 244 -18.80 -12.51 21.39
CA THR A 244 -19.78 -11.50 21.88
C THR A 244 -20.57 -10.86 20.73
N THR A 245 -20.81 -11.56 19.61
CA THR A 245 -21.69 -11.06 18.54
C THR A 245 -22.98 -11.89 18.47
N LYS A 246 -23.54 -12.28 19.63
CA LYS A 246 -24.89 -12.88 19.72
C LYS A 246 -25.53 -12.46 21.04
N ALA A 247 -25.85 -11.19 21.18
CA ALA A 247 -26.87 -10.70 22.11
C ALA A 247 -27.04 -9.20 21.85
N GLU A 248 -27.80 -8.85 20.85
CA GLU A 248 -28.64 -7.66 20.74
C GLU A 248 -29.25 -7.71 19.32
N ALA A 249 -30.30 -8.50 19.19
CA ALA A 249 -31.30 -8.40 18.13
C ALA A 249 -32.61 -8.00 18.78
#